data_29d8a8d3063c020380702ec3feebc77b
#
_entry.id   29d8a8d3063c020380702ec3feebc77b
#
_cell.length_a   1.000
_cell.length_b   1.000
_cell.length_c   1.000
_cell.angle_alpha   90.00
_cell.angle_beta   90.00
_cell.angle_gamma   90.00
#
_symmetry.space_group_name_H-M   'P 1'
#
loop_
_entity.id
_entity.type
_entity.pdbx_description
1 polymer ?
#
loop_
_entity_poly.entity_id
_entity_poly.type
_entity_poly.pdbx_seq_one_letter_code
_entity_poly.pdbx_strand_id
1 'polypeptide(L)'
;DGDLYASICNTINYDLARTYITKRQNEGFIRYAAFIGQAYNCARFVTDALIASVTNEKLKISLIKSKWFSPSTIGNVVLADTEDFVYRVTDKGEINQFTSSVAKENRRLFLDLLKGYSSSLVGTIQPKHNTVKQENAQWLGGIATGAWFEIYDLDKNTEFRFRRISPYGNVDCDGIYKVNNESF
;
A
#
# COMPACT_ATOMS: atom_id res chain seq x y z
N ASP A 1 -8.51 2.37 -15.89
CA ASP A 1 -8.65 1.13 -16.66
C ASP A 1 -7.99 0.00 -15.89
N GLY A 2 -8.77 -0.96 -15.42
CA GLY A 2 -8.29 -2.12 -14.70
C GLY A 2 -9.42 -2.92 -14.07
N ASP A 3 -9.14 -4.17 -13.73
CA ASP A 3 -10.09 -5.05 -13.05
C ASP A 3 -10.02 -4.86 -11.54
N LEU A 4 -11.15 -4.95 -10.87
CA LEU A 4 -11.25 -5.04 -9.43
C LEU A 4 -11.37 -6.51 -9.02
N TYR A 5 -10.65 -6.90 -7.97
CA TYR A 5 -10.74 -8.23 -7.38
C TYR A 5 -11.22 -8.12 -5.95
N ALA A 6 -12.18 -8.96 -5.56
CA ALA A 6 -12.74 -8.97 -4.21
C ALA A 6 -13.04 -10.40 -3.76
N SER A 7 -12.97 -10.63 -2.45
CA SER A 7 -13.42 -11.86 -1.79
C SER A 7 -14.04 -11.53 -0.43
N ILE A 8 -14.71 -12.49 0.14
CA ILE A 8 -15.34 -12.37 1.46
C ILE A 8 -14.57 -13.21 2.46
N CYS A 9 -14.16 -12.59 3.56
CA CYS A 9 -13.57 -13.26 4.70
C CYS A 9 -14.47 -13.08 5.93
N ASN A 10 -15.26 -14.09 6.25
CA ASN A 10 -16.23 -14.06 7.34
C ASN A 10 -15.66 -14.53 8.70
N THR A 11 -14.38 -14.85 8.77
CA THR A 11 -13.70 -15.36 9.97
C THR A 11 -12.82 -14.29 10.64
N ILE A 12 -13.17 -13.01 10.49
CA ILE A 12 -12.43 -11.88 11.05
C ILE A 12 -13.02 -11.43 12.38
N ASN A 13 -12.16 -11.26 13.38
CA ASN A 13 -12.49 -10.56 14.62
C ASN A 13 -12.17 -9.07 14.47
N TYR A 14 -13.20 -8.24 14.47
CA TYR A 14 -13.08 -6.80 14.28
C TYR A 14 -12.20 -6.11 15.34
N ASP A 15 -12.35 -6.48 16.61
CA ASP A 15 -11.63 -5.83 17.72
C ASP A 15 -10.12 -6.13 17.64
N LEU A 16 -9.75 -7.35 17.26
CA LEU A 16 -8.36 -7.70 17.01
C LEU A 16 -7.78 -6.95 15.82
N ALA A 17 -8.55 -6.83 14.72
CA ALA A 17 -8.13 -6.05 13.56
C ALA A 17 -7.89 -4.58 13.95
N ARG A 18 -8.87 -3.97 14.65
CA ARG A 18 -8.78 -2.59 15.10
C ARG A 18 -7.60 -2.37 16.05
N THR A 19 -7.40 -3.26 16.99
CA THR A 19 -6.27 -3.20 17.94
C THR A 19 -4.93 -3.21 17.19
N TYR A 20 -4.78 -4.10 16.21
CA TYR A 20 -3.58 -4.17 15.39
C TYR A 20 -3.35 -2.86 14.61
N ILE A 21 -4.38 -2.34 13.93
CA ILE A 21 -4.29 -1.13 13.13
C ILE A 21 -3.94 0.08 14.02
N THR A 22 -4.62 0.24 15.15
CA THR A 22 -4.36 1.33 16.11
C THR A 22 -2.93 1.27 16.64
N LYS A 23 -2.44 0.06 16.97
CA LYS A 23 -1.04 -0.12 17.39
C LYS A 23 -0.08 0.38 16.30
N ARG A 24 -0.31 0.03 15.03
CA ARG A 24 0.53 0.47 13.91
C ARG A 24 0.47 1.97 13.67
N GLN A 25 -0.69 2.58 13.79
CA GLN A 25 -0.85 4.03 13.71
C GLN A 25 -0.05 4.76 14.80
N ASN A 26 -0.03 4.22 16.01
CA ASN A 26 0.70 4.81 17.14
C ASN A 26 2.23 4.66 17.03
N GLU A 27 2.73 3.76 16.21
CA GLU A 27 4.16 3.63 15.91
C GLU A 27 4.69 4.82 15.08
N GLY A 28 3.80 5.63 14.50
CA GLY A 28 4.14 6.81 13.71
C GLY A 28 4.74 6.44 12.35
N PHE A 29 6.07 6.52 12.23
CA PHE A 29 6.74 6.21 10.98
C PHE A 29 6.94 4.71 10.78
N ILE A 30 6.47 4.18 9.65
CA ILE A 30 6.73 2.80 9.23
C ILE A 30 7.47 2.83 7.89
N ARG A 31 8.64 2.22 7.84
CA ARG A 31 9.43 2.13 6.61
C ARG A 31 8.65 1.41 5.51
N TYR A 32 8.54 2.04 4.34
CA TYR A 32 7.90 1.45 3.18
C TYR A 32 8.93 0.78 2.28
N ALA A 33 8.83 -0.54 2.09
CA ALA A 33 9.63 -1.29 1.13
C ALA A 33 9.01 -2.67 0.84
N ALA A 34 9.16 -3.15 -0.40
CA ALA A 34 8.59 -4.42 -0.83
C ALA A 34 9.38 -5.64 -0.32
N PHE A 35 10.71 -5.56 -0.26
CA PHE A 35 11.58 -6.73 -0.04
C PHE A 35 12.41 -6.67 1.26
N ILE A 36 12.18 -5.67 2.11
CA ILE A 36 12.84 -5.56 3.41
C ILE A 36 11.96 -6.20 4.47
N GLY A 37 12.50 -7.14 5.25
CA GLY A 37 11.72 -7.97 6.19
C GLY A 37 10.92 -7.21 7.24
N GLN A 38 11.41 -6.05 7.69
CA GLN A 38 10.75 -5.22 8.71
C GLN A 38 10.02 -4.01 8.11
N ALA A 39 10.00 -3.88 6.78
CA ALA A 39 9.29 -2.80 6.12
C ALA A 39 7.92 -3.27 5.63
N TYR A 40 7.03 -2.32 5.42
CA TYR A 40 5.67 -2.57 4.96
C TYR A 40 5.48 -2.13 3.52
N ASN A 41 4.60 -2.80 2.83
CA ASN A 41 3.87 -2.33 1.67
C ASN A 41 2.37 -2.59 1.91
N CYS A 42 1.51 -2.10 1.04
CA CYS A 42 0.06 -2.26 1.21
C CYS A 42 -0.34 -3.74 1.39
N ALA A 43 0.19 -4.63 0.55
CA ALA A 43 -0.15 -6.05 0.63
C ALA A 43 0.30 -6.70 1.94
N ARG A 44 1.52 -6.39 2.42
CA ARG A 44 2.03 -6.91 3.69
C ARG A 44 1.26 -6.37 4.89
N PHE A 45 0.91 -5.07 4.87
CA PHE A 45 0.09 -4.48 5.92
C PHE A 45 -1.27 -5.19 6.05
N VAL A 46 -1.94 -5.42 4.91
CA VAL A 46 -3.21 -6.15 4.89
C VAL A 46 -3.02 -7.59 5.38
N THR A 47 -1.96 -8.29 4.92
CA THR A 47 -1.67 -9.66 5.38
C THR A 47 -1.49 -9.71 6.90
N ASP A 48 -0.76 -8.77 7.48
CA ASP A 48 -0.51 -8.74 8.92
C ASP A 48 -1.76 -8.40 9.72
N ALA A 49 -2.61 -7.51 9.21
CA ALA A 49 -3.92 -7.21 9.82
C ALA A 49 -4.82 -8.46 9.80
N LEU A 50 -4.83 -9.21 8.70
CA LEU A 50 -5.56 -10.48 8.60
C LEU A 50 -4.99 -11.52 9.58
N ILE A 51 -3.68 -11.70 9.67
CA ILE A 51 -3.04 -12.64 10.62
C ILE A 51 -3.42 -12.29 12.07
N ALA A 52 -3.47 -11.00 12.39
CA ALA A 52 -3.82 -10.54 13.73
C ALA A 52 -5.29 -10.78 14.09
N SER A 53 -6.18 -10.82 13.10
CA SER A 53 -7.63 -10.79 13.31
C SER A 53 -8.38 -12.04 12.90
N VAL A 54 -7.82 -12.90 12.04
CA VAL A 54 -8.49 -14.11 11.59
C VAL A 54 -8.60 -15.13 12.73
N THR A 55 -9.79 -15.72 12.88
CA THR A 55 -10.08 -16.76 13.90
C THR A 55 -9.88 -18.17 13.38
N ASN A 56 -9.78 -18.35 12.07
CA ASN A 56 -9.51 -19.64 11.44
C ASN A 56 -8.01 -19.94 11.41
N GLU A 57 -7.56 -20.91 12.21
CA GLU A 57 -6.14 -21.25 12.33
C GLU A 57 -5.50 -21.76 11.03
N LYS A 58 -6.24 -22.48 10.18
CA LYS A 58 -5.71 -22.94 8.88
C LYS A 58 -5.42 -21.75 7.96
N LEU A 59 -6.36 -20.80 7.91
CA LEU A 59 -6.19 -19.57 7.14
C LEU A 59 -5.03 -18.74 7.69
N LYS A 60 -4.92 -18.62 9.01
CA LYS A 60 -3.83 -17.90 9.68
C LYS A 60 -2.45 -18.48 9.32
N ILE A 61 -2.31 -19.80 9.36
CA ILE A 61 -1.07 -20.48 8.95
C ILE A 61 -0.74 -20.21 7.48
N SER A 62 -1.75 -20.21 6.61
CA SER A 62 -1.57 -19.93 5.19
C SER A 62 -1.14 -18.48 4.93
N LEU A 63 -1.71 -17.51 5.66
CA LEU A 63 -1.32 -16.11 5.64
C LEU A 63 0.13 -15.93 6.10
N ILE A 64 0.54 -16.58 7.18
CA ILE A 64 1.92 -16.56 7.68
C ILE A 64 2.88 -17.10 6.61
N LYS A 65 2.55 -18.22 5.97
CA LYS A 65 3.36 -18.80 4.89
C LYS A 65 3.44 -17.90 3.67
N SER A 66 2.39 -17.16 3.33
CA SER A 66 2.40 -16.24 2.19
C SER A 66 3.40 -15.08 2.36
N LYS A 67 3.80 -14.76 3.59
CA LYS A 67 4.79 -13.72 3.89
C LYS A 67 6.23 -14.09 3.55
N TRP A 68 6.54 -15.36 3.30
CA TRP A 68 7.87 -15.80 2.87
C TRP A 68 8.30 -15.14 1.54
N PHE A 69 7.33 -14.93 0.66
CA PHE A 69 7.46 -14.01 -0.46
C PHE A 69 6.73 -12.71 -0.16
N SER A 70 7.04 -11.64 -0.87
CA SER A 70 6.22 -10.44 -0.77
C SER A 70 4.81 -10.79 -1.25
N PRO A 71 3.78 -10.75 -0.39
CA PRO A 71 2.44 -11.11 -0.78
C PRO A 71 1.93 -10.15 -1.86
N SER A 72 1.26 -10.67 -2.88
CA SER A 72 0.59 -9.84 -3.87
C SER A 72 -0.80 -9.41 -3.36
N THR A 73 -1.28 -8.27 -3.85
CA THR A 73 -2.63 -7.80 -3.52
C THR A 73 -3.69 -8.80 -3.95
N ILE A 74 -3.59 -9.33 -5.18
CA ILE A 74 -4.52 -10.34 -5.70
C ILE A 74 -4.35 -11.66 -4.96
N GLY A 75 -3.10 -12.05 -4.63
CA GLY A 75 -2.83 -13.24 -3.81
C GLY A 75 -3.49 -13.16 -2.43
N ASN A 76 -3.51 -11.99 -1.81
CA ASN A 76 -4.23 -11.79 -0.55
C ASN A 76 -5.75 -11.95 -0.71
N VAL A 77 -6.33 -11.43 -1.79
CA VAL A 77 -7.76 -11.59 -2.09
C VAL A 77 -8.11 -13.08 -2.25
N VAL A 78 -7.31 -13.81 -3.02
CA VAL A 78 -7.51 -15.27 -3.22
C VAL A 78 -7.35 -16.04 -1.91
N LEU A 79 -6.37 -15.67 -1.08
CA LEU A 79 -6.08 -16.38 0.16
C LEU A 79 -7.11 -16.11 1.26
N ALA A 80 -7.65 -14.90 1.32
CA ALA A 80 -8.60 -14.45 2.34
C ALA A 80 -10.02 -14.96 2.09
N ASP A 81 -10.28 -15.53 0.92
CA ASP A 81 -11.60 -16.03 0.56
C ASP A 81 -12.03 -17.19 1.47
N THR A 82 -13.25 -17.10 2.02
CA THR A 82 -13.87 -18.14 2.86
C THR A 82 -15.20 -18.65 2.29
N GLU A 83 -15.58 -18.19 1.09
CA GLU A 83 -16.85 -18.55 0.44
C GLU A 83 -16.67 -19.26 -0.90
N ASP A 84 -15.42 -19.67 -1.22
CA ASP A 84 -15.06 -20.34 -2.46
C ASP A 84 -15.43 -19.54 -3.73
N PHE A 85 -15.50 -18.21 -3.60
CA PHE A 85 -15.86 -17.35 -4.70
C PHE A 85 -15.10 -16.00 -4.66
N VAL A 86 -14.09 -15.91 -5.50
CA VAL A 86 -13.39 -14.63 -5.73
C VAL A 86 -14.03 -13.90 -6.90
N TYR A 87 -14.43 -12.67 -6.68
CA TYR A 87 -15.06 -11.80 -7.66
C TYR A 87 -14.00 -11.08 -8.50
N ARG A 88 -14.21 -11.02 -9.80
CA ARG A 88 -13.53 -10.11 -10.71
C ARG A 88 -14.57 -9.21 -11.36
N VAL A 89 -14.41 -7.92 -11.18
CA VAL A 89 -15.24 -6.90 -11.84
C VAL A 89 -14.39 -6.24 -12.91
N THR A 90 -14.84 -6.31 -14.16
CA THR A 90 -14.15 -5.70 -15.29
C THR A 90 -14.39 -4.19 -15.34
N ASP A 91 -13.62 -3.49 -16.15
CA ASP A 91 -13.80 -2.05 -16.43
C ASP A 91 -15.19 -1.70 -16.99
N LYS A 92 -15.89 -2.69 -17.56
CA LYS A 92 -17.26 -2.55 -18.05
C LYS A 92 -18.33 -2.85 -16.98
N GLY A 93 -17.92 -3.19 -15.74
CA GLY A 93 -18.82 -3.55 -14.66
C GLY A 93 -19.34 -4.99 -14.70
N GLU A 94 -18.81 -5.85 -15.57
CA GLU A 94 -19.16 -7.26 -15.58
C GLU A 94 -18.55 -8.00 -14.40
N ILE A 95 -19.37 -8.79 -13.70
CA ILE A 95 -18.95 -9.57 -12.55
C ILE A 95 -18.74 -11.03 -12.98
N ASN A 96 -17.53 -11.52 -12.78
CA ASN A 96 -17.13 -12.89 -13.14
C ASN A 96 -16.44 -13.56 -11.94
N GLN A 97 -16.49 -14.88 -11.90
CA GLN A 97 -15.67 -15.64 -10.96
C GLN A 97 -14.21 -15.62 -11.40
N PHE A 98 -13.31 -15.31 -10.46
CA PHE A 98 -11.88 -15.36 -10.68
C PHE A 98 -11.29 -16.61 -10.06
N THR A 99 -10.65 -17.44 -10.87
CA THR A 99 -9.96 -18.66 -10.43
C THR A 99 -8.46 -18.50 -10.57
N SER A 100 -7.76 -18.52 -9.47
CA SER A 100 -6.30 -18.46 -9.43
C SER A 100 -5.77 -19.09 -8.13
N SER A 101 -4.45 -19.14 -7.98
CA SER A 101 -3.81 -19.58 -6.73
C SER A 101 -2.87 -18.51 -6.20
N VAL A 102 -2.71 -18.48 -4.88
CA VAL A 102 -1.80 -17.53 -4.20
C VAL A 102 -0.39 -17.60 -4.77
N ALA A 103 0.12 -18.80 -5.01
CA ALA A 103 1.46 -19.00 -5.57
C ALA A 103 1.58 -18.43 -6.98
N LYS A 104 0.54 -18.60 -7.81
CA LYS A 104 0.50 -18.03 -9.17
C LYS A 104 0.51 -16.50 -9.13
N GLU A 105 -0.31 -15.89 -8.28
CA GLU A 105 -0.41 -14.43 -8.19
C GLU A 105 0.84 -13.80 -7.57
N ASN A 106 1.44 -14.41 -6.57
CA ASN A 106 2.70 -13.94 -5.99
C ASN A 106 3.86 -14.06 -7.01
N ARG A 107 3.91 -15.16 -7.77
CA ARG A 107 4.90 -15.32 -8.85
C ARG A 107 4.68 -14.31 -9.96
N ARG A 108 3.43 -14.04 -10.34
CA ARG A 108 3.09 -13.05 -11.36
C ARG A 108 3.57 -11.67 -10.95
N LEU A 109 3.27 -11.24 -9.73
CA LEU A 109 3.76 -9.96 -9.20
C LEU A 109 5.29 -9.86 -9.26
N PHE A 110 6.00 -10.90 -8.84
CA PHE A 110 7.46 -10.94 -8.88
C PHE A 110 8.00 -10.84 -10.31
N LEU A 111 7.44 -11.59 -11.26
CA LEU A 111 7.84 -11.56 -12.66
C LEU A 111 7.52 -10.22 -13.33
N ASP A 112 6.41 -9.60 -12.99
CA ASP A 112 6.04 -8.28 -13.52
C ASP A 112 7.01 -7.20 -13.02
N LEU A 113 7.50 -7.32 -11.78
CA LEU A 113 8.56 -6.46 -11.24
C LEU A 113 9.90 -6.64 -11.97
N LEU A 114 10.22 -7.87 -12.39
CA LEU A 114 11.47 -8.16 -13.13
C LEU A 114 11.41 -7.72 -14.60
N LYS A 115 10.23 -7.66 -15.22
CA LYS A 115 10.07 -7.23 -16.62
C LYS A 115 10.33 -5.75 -16.85
N GLY A 116 10.56 -5.01 -15.79
CA GLY A 116 10.71 -3.56 -15.83
C GLY A 116 9.37 -2.86 -16.02
N TYR A 117 9.24 -1.72 -15.39
CA TYR A 117 8.06 -0.89 -15.51
C TYR A 117 8.06 -0.18 -16.85
N SER A 118 6.91 -0.18 -17.49
CA SER A 118 6.64 0.83 -18.50
C SER A 118 6.74 2.20 -17.84
N SER A 119 7.66 3.04 -18.30
CA SER A 119 7.84 4.41 -17.82
C SER A 119 6.61 5.31 -18.08
N SER A 120 5.55 4.77 -18.64
CA SER A 120 4.28 5.46 -18.91
C SER A 120 3.32 5.49 -17.72
N LEU A 121 3.63 4.80 -16.61
CA LEU A 121 2.76 4.82 -15.42
C LEU A 121 2.82 6.17 -14.71
N VAL A 122 1.66 6.79 -14.54
CA VAL A 122 1.49 7.99 -13.70
C VAL A 122 2.04 7.72 -12.31
N GLY A 123 2.86 8.63 -11.79
CA GLY A 123 3.51 8.49 -10.49
C GLY A 123 4.93 7.92 -10.54
N THR A 124 5.38 7.34 -11.66
CA THR A 124 6.79 6.95 -11.84
C THR A 124 7.61 8.06 -12.49
N ILE A 125 6.99 8.86 -13.35
CA ILE A 125 7.63 9.96 -14.06
C ILE A 125 7.29 11.27 -13.33
N GLN A 126 8.33 12.06 -13.08
CA GLN A 126 8.16 13.40 -12.53
C GLN A 126 7.42 14.28 -13.55
N PRO A 127 6.19 14.76 -13.25
CA PRO A 127 5.48 15.65 -14.13
C PRO A 127 6.11 17.06 -14.12
N LYS A 128 6.01 17.75 -15.22
CA LYS A 128 6.37 19.17 -15.27
C LYS A 128 5.22 19.99 -14.71
N HIS A 129 5.35 20.50 -13.50
CA HIS A 129 4.37 21.38 -12.87
C HIS A 129 4.96 22.76 -12.63
N ASN A 130 4.27 23.78 -13.10
CA ASN A 130 4.68 25.17 -12.90
C ASN A 130 4.28 25.74 -11.53
N THR A 131 3.44 25.04 -10.78
CA THR A 131 2.91 25.47 -9.47
C THR A 131 3.75 25.03 -8.29
N VAL A 132 4.69 24.10 -8.49
CA VAL A 132 5.57 23.58 -7.45
C VAL A 132 6.92 24.28 -7.55
N LYS A 133 7.31 25.01 -6.50
CA LYS A 133 8.65 25.61 -6.43
C LYS A 133 9.67 24.50 -6.22
N GLN A 134 10.45 24.19 -7.24
CA GLN A 134 11.44 23.10 -7.22
C GLN A 134 12.50 23.24 -6.12
N GLU A 135 12.73 24.44 -5.62
CA GLU A 135 13.70 24.72 -4.56
C GLU A 135 13.32 24.08 -3.21
N ASN A 136 12.02 23.94 -2.95
CA ASN A 136 11.48 23.45 -1.68
C ASN A 136 10.71 22.14 -1.81
N ALA A 137 10.67 21.56 -3.00
CA ALA A 137 9.88 20.37 -3.26
C ALA A 137 10.71 19.23 -3.85
N GLN A 138 10.48 18.03 -3.35
CA GLN A 138 11.08 16.81 -3.86
C GLN A 138 10.01 15.92 -4.48
N TRP A 139 10.27 15.42 -5.69
CA TRP A 139 9.45 14.37 -6.29
C TRP A 139 9.85 13.02 -5.73
N LEU A 140 8.89 12.32 -5.16
CA LEU A 140 9.02 10.91 -4.78
C LEU A 140 8.17 10.09 -5.72
N GLY A 141 8.83 9.39 -6.64
CA GLY A 141 8.19 8.50 -7.60
C GLY A 141 7.72 7.22 -6.93
N GLY A 142 6.55 6.75 -7.32
CA GLY A 142 6.00 5.47 -6.89
C GLY A 142 5.05 4.92 -7.94
N ILE A 143 4.84 3.60 -7.92
CA ILE A 143 3.93 2.95 -8.86
C ILE A 143 2.52 3.45 -8.56
N ALA A 144 1.96 4.23 -9.47
CA ALA A 144 0.62 4.85 -9.37
C ALA A 144 0.43 5.89 -8.24
N THR A 145 1.45 6.20 -7.44
CA THR A 145 1.30 7.06 -6.25
C THR A 145 2.41 8.09 -6.07
N GLY A 146 3.15 8.43 -7.12
CA GLY A 146 4.15 9.49 -7.06
C GLY A 146 3.52 10.83 -6.70
N ALA A 147 4.26 11.66 -5.97
CA ALA A 147 3.82 12.98 -5.55
C ALA A 147 5.01 13.90 -5.31
N TRP A 148 4.73 15.19 -5.34
CA TRP A 148 5.64 16.20 -4.84
C TRP A 148 5.46 16.36 -3.34
N PHE A 149 6.58 16.48 -2.64
CA PHE A 149 6.63 16.76 -1.21
C PHE A 149 7.33 18.11 -1.03
N GLU A 150 6.60 19.09 -0.58
CA GLU A 150 7.07 20.46 -0.46
C GLU A 150 7.07 20.91 1.00
N ILE A 151 8.20 21.45 1.45
CA ILE A 151 8.30 22.18 2.71
C ILE A 151 8.20 23.65 2.37
N TYR A 152 7.18 24.36 2.86
CA TYR A 152 6.90 25.72 2.45
C TYR A 152 6.94 26.77 3.57
N ASP A 153 7.00 26.33 4.81
CA ASP A 153 7.14 27.22 5.95
C ASP A 153 8.02 26.53 7.00
N LEU A 154 9.18 27.14 7.25
CA LEU A 154 10.16 26.69 8.23
C LEU A 154 10.13 27.68 9.40
N ASP A 155 9.20 27.47 10.35
CA ASP A 155 9.21 28.25 11.57
C ASP A 155 10.08 27.57 12.63
N LYS A 156 11.23 28.20 12.89
CA LYS A 156 12.12 28.02 14.05
C LYS A 156 12.34 26.56 14.51
N ASN A 157 13.22 25.86 13.83
CA ASN A 157 13.98 24.69 14.32
C ASN A 157 13.23 23.42 14.76
N THR A 158 11.92 23.45 14.97
CA THR A 158 11.17 22.27 15.47
C THR A 158 9.88 21.97 14.74
N GLU A 159 9.31 22.94 14.05
CA GLU A 159 8.06 22.79 13.31
C GLU A 159 8.24 23.22 11.87
N PHE A 160 7.71 22.47 10.93
CA PHE A 160 7.67 22.85 9.53
C PHE A 160 6.33 22.49 8.92
N ARG A 161 5.88 23.32 7.99
CA ARG A 161 4.72 23.02 7.17
C ARG A 161 5.12 22.22 5.95
N PHE A 162 4.39 21.19 5.73
CA PHE A 162 4.61 20.21 4.69
C PHE A 162 3.32 19.99 3.93
N ARG A 163 3.43 19.92 2.61
CA ARG A 163 2.30 19.51 1.78
C ARG A 163 2.71 18.47 0.75
N ARG A 164 1.76 17.56 0.48
CA ARG A 164 1.84 16.59 -0.59
C ARG A 164 1.00 17.10 -1.75
N ILE A 165 1.60 17.16 -2.94
CA ILE A 165 0.95 17.61 -4.17
C ILE A 165 0.94 16.45 -5.14
N SER A 166 -0.25 16.10 -5.63
CA SER A 166 -0.45 15.01 -6.59
C SER A 166 0.28 15.26 -7.91
N PRO A 167 0.45 14.23 -8.76
CA PRO A 167 0.97 14.40 -10.12
C PRO A 167 0.15 15.37 -10.97
N TYR A 168 -1.09 15.62 -10.57
CA TYR A 168 -2.02 16.52 -11.27
C TYR A 168 -2.03 17.93 -10.72
N GLY A 169 -1.21 18.23 -9.70
CA GLY A 169 -1.11 19.56 -9.09
C GLY A 169 -2.09 19.83 -7.93
N ASN A 170 -2.89 18.83 -7.53
CA ASN A 170 -3.80 18.98 -6.39
C ASN A 170 -3.06 18.75 -5.07
N VAL A 171 -3.32 19.58 -4.07
CA VAL A 171 -2.83 19.36 -2.71
C VAL A 171 -3.68 18.28 -2.05
N ASP A 172 -3.07 17.13 -1.78
CA ASP A 172 -3.76 15.98 -1.16
C ASP A 172 -3.66 16.00 0.37
N CYS A 173 -2.59 16.60 0.88
CA CYS A 173 -2.32 16.69 2.30
C CYS A 173 -1.57 17.99 2.59
N ASP A 174 -1.95 18.66 3.65
CA ASP A 174 -1.27 19.85 4.19
C ASP A 174 -1.28 19.75 5.72
N GLY A 175 -0.13 19.92 6.35
CA GLY A 175 0.00 19.70 7.78
C GLY A 175 1.23 20.34 8.40
N ILE A 176 1.22 20.42 9.72
CA ILE A 176 2.36 20.86 10.54
C ILE A 176 3.02 19.62 11.13
N TYR A 177 4.33 19.51 10.94
CA TYR A 177 5.14 18.42 11.48
C TYR A 177 6.12 18.98 12.52
N LYS A 178 6.27 18.23 13.60
CA LYS A 178 7.27 18.50 14.62
C LYS A 178 8.43 17.55 14.44
N VAL A 179 9.63 18.09 14.44
CA VAL A 179 10.85 17.26 14.48
C VAL A 179 11.07 16.85 15.94
N ASN A 180 10.82 15.59 16.24
CA ASN A 180 11.29 15.03 17.50
C ASN A 180 12.79 14.76 17.35
N ASN A 181 13.60 15.34 18.23
CA ASN A 181 15.06 15.19 18.28
C ASN A 181 15.52 13.77 18.70
N GLU A 182 14.76 12.75 18.39
CA GLU A 182 15.23 11.38 18.52
C GLU A 182 16.01 11.03 17.26
N SER A 183 17.32 10.91 17.43
CA SER A 183 18.29 10.51 16.43
C SER A 183 17.83 9.27 15.66
N PHE A 184 17.88 9.35 14.33
CA PHE A 184 17.77 8.22 13.42
C PHE A 184 18.91 7.21 13.62
#